data_a590dd14e280b121b6e3a507970b48e2
#
_entry.id   a590dd14e280b121b6e3a507970b48e2
#
_cell.length_a   1.000
_cell.length_b   1.000
_cell.length_c   1.000
_cell.angle_alpha   90.00
_cell.angle_beta   90.00
_cell.angle_gamma   90.00
#
_symmetry.space_group_name_H-M   'P 1'
#
loop_
_entity.id
_entity.type
_entity.pdbx_description
1 polymer ?
#
loop_
_entity_poly.entity_id
_entity_poly.type
_entity_poly.pdbx_seq_one_letter_code
_entity_poly.pdbx_strand_id
1 'polypeptide(L)'
;NSLSNFWNARYNAMLDIFATEIKAHSGDVVHVNETCRYVPSTKRVDLQIFFESINTLFLLDVKCPYDPMHNLENADRKNVNKYFPLMLQIKDVCGYKVVLDTIIVGALGAWWTHNENILDDLTLSFRKKAIANACVESNIRWSCRQWEAFQDPREQNTHRHEDVRHDPNAGFKVLQEGPIFDECDSDSVFGEDHGLW
;
A
#
# COMPACT_ATOMS: atom_id res chain seq x y z
N ASN A 1 -0.51 -2.38 -19.44
CA ASN A 1 -1.21 -3.38 -18.61
C ASN A 1 -2.39 -2.72 -17.90
N SER A 2 -3.63 -3.02 -18.35
CA SER A 2 -4.85 -2.40 -17.80
C SER A 2 -5.05 -2.77 -16.31
N LEU A 3 -4.77 -4.02 -15.91
CA LEU A 3 -4.94 -4.48 -14.54
C LEU A 3 -4.03 -3.75 -13.54
N SER A 4 -2.77 -3.48 -13.89
CA SER A 4 -1.86 -2.71 -13.02
C SER A 4 -2.38 -1.29 -12.73
N ASN A 5 -3.09 -0.69 -13.68
CA ASN A 5 -3.69 0.63 -13.51
C ASN A 5 -4.81 0.63 -12.46
N PHE A 6 -5.60 -0.46 -12.35
CA PHE A 6 -6.63 -0.59 -11.32
C PHE A 6 -6.05 -0.74 -9.92
N TRP A 7 -4.95 -1.48 -9.77
CA TRP A 7 -4.23 -1.60 -8.51
C TRP A 7 -3.73 -0.23 -8.03
N ASN A 8 -3.03 0.49 -8.91
CA ASN A 8 -2.52 1.81 -8.61
C ASN A 8 -3.63 2.81 -8.31
N ALA A 9 -4.74 2.77 -9.06
CA ALA A 9 -5.87 3.66 -8.85
C ALA A 9 -6.55 3.40 -7.49
N ARG A 10 -6.72 2.13 -7.09
CA ARG A 10 -7.26 1.75 -5.79
C ARG A 10 -6.36 2.22 -4.65
N TYR A 11 -5.08 1.96 -4.75
CA TYR A 11 -4.09 2.41 -3.79
C TYR A 11 -4.07 3.93 -3.65
N ASN A 12 -3.98 4.66 -4.78
CA ASN A 12 -3.96 6.12 -4.78
C ASN A 12 -5.24 6.72 -4.19
N ALA A 13 -6.40 6.13 -4.49
CA ALA A 13 -7.67 6.61 -3.93
C ALA A 13 -7.71 6.52 -2.39
N MET A 14 -7.16 5.46 -1.81
CA MET A 14 -7.05 5.35 -0.35
C MET A 14 -6.05 6.35 0.22
N LEU A 15 -4.90 6.46 -0.42
CA LEU A 15 -3.87 7.41 -0.01
C LEU A 15 -4.39 8.85 0.01
N ASP A 16 -5.17 9.22 -1.02
CA ASP A 16 -5.80 10.53 -1.14
C ASP A 16 -6.84 10.79 -0.02
N ILE A 17 -7.62 9.77 0.35
CA ILE A 17 -8.58 9.88 1.47
C ILE A 17 -7.84 10.22 2.76
N PHE A 18 -6.81 9.45 3.12
CA PHE A 18 -6.02 9.70 4.33
C PHE A 18 -5.30 11.04 4.29
N ALA A 19 -4.61 11.35 3.20
CA ALA A 19 -3.89 12.61 3.05
C ALA A 19 -4.82 13.83 3.17
N THR A 20 -6.02 13.74 2.61
CA THR A 20 -7.03 14.81 2.66
C THR A 20 -7.53 15.01 4.10
N GLU A 21 -7.90 13.93 4.78
CA GLU A 21 -8.42 14.00 6.16
C GLU A 21 -7.36 14.51 7.14
N ILE A 22 -6.12 14.05 7.02
CA ILE A 22 -5.02 14.50 7.86
C ILE A 22 -4.75 16.00 7.63
N LYS A 23 -4.60 16.44 6.39
CA LYS A 23 -4.39 17.86 6.05
C LYS A 23 -5.51 18.76 6.53
N ALA A 24 -6.75 18.28 6.47
CA ALA A 24 -7.91 19.07 6.87
C ALA A 24 -8.02 19.26 8.39
N HIS A 25 -7.48 18.34 9.18
CA HIS A 25 -7.77 18.27 10.62
C HIS A 25 -6.57 18.37 11.54
N SER A 26 -5.35 18.07 11.06
CA SER A 26 -4.15 18.16 11.91
C SER A 26 -3.40 19.48 11.77
N GLY A 27 -3.48 20.12 10.61
CA GLY A 27 -2.68 21.31 10.29
C GLY A 27 -1.18 21.04 10.14
N ASP A 28 -0.76 19.77 10.23
CA ASP A 28 0.62 19.36 10.20
C ASP A 28 1.19 19.19 8.78
N VAL A 29 2.50 19.09 8.70
CA VAL A 29 3.16 18.88 7.40
C VAL A 29 2.97 17.44 6.95
N VAL A 30 2.32 17.25 5.81
CA VAL A 30 2.06 15.93 5.23
C VAL A 30 2.75 15.81 3.88
N HIS A 31 3.66 14.85 3.76
CA HIS A 31 4.30 14.45 2.51
C HIS A 31 3.72 13.12 2.06
N VAL A 32 3.31 13.07 0.78
CA VAL A 32 2.56 11.93 0.22
C VAL A 32 3.38 11.27 -0.87
N ASN A 33 3.63 9.97 -0.73
CA ASN A 33 4.32 9.13 -1.72
C ASN A 33 5.66 9.73 -2.17
N GLU A 34 6.46 10.18 -1.22
CA GLU A 34 7.76 10.80 -1.45
C GLU A 34 8.89 10.01 -0.79
N THR A 35 10.11 10.18 -1.31
CA THR A 35 11.31 9.70 -0.61
C THR A 35 11.42 10.37 0.76
N CYS A 36 12.02 9.68 1.72
CA CYS A 36 12.20 10.25 3.05
C CYS A 36 12.93 11.60 2.98
N ARG A 37 12.34 12.63 3.62
CA ARG A 37 12.89 13.99 3.63
C ARG A 37 13.83 14.27 4.80
N TYR A 38 13.83 13.41 5.79
CA TYR A 38 14.53 13.65 7.07
C TYR A 38 15.94 13.09 7.09
N VAL A 39 16.22 12.10 6.26
CA VAL A 39 17.53 11.50 6.08
C VAL A 39 17.72 11.11 4.61
N PRO A 40 18.96 11.03 4.11
CA PRO A 40 19.23 10.51 2.77
C PRO A 40 18.75 9.07 2.66
N SER A 41 17.76 8.83 1.81
CA SER A 41 17.17 7.50 1.58
C SER A 41 16.52 7.43 0.21
N THR A 42 16.60 6.28 -0.43
CA THR A 42 15.83 5.96 -1.64
C THR A 42 14.45 5.39 -1.33
N LYS A 43 14.17 5.09 -0.05
CA LYS A 43 12.88 4.54 0.37
C LYS A 43 11.79 5.60 0.24
N ARG A 44 10.74 5.25 -0.51
CA ARG A 44 9.52 6.05 -0.61
C ARG A 44 8.58 5.59 0.50
N VAL A 45 7.98 6.55 1.17
CA VAL A 45 7.00 6.34 2.24
C VAL A 45 5.68 6.94 1.77
N ASP A 46 4.60 6.22 1.97
CA ASP A 46 3.28 6.63 1.48
C ASP A 46 2.80 7.92 2.14
N LEU A 47 2.93 8.00 3.47
CA LEU A 47 2.62 9.21 4.23
C LEU A 47 3.74 9.48 5.25
N GLN A 48 4.29 10.67 5.22
CA GLN A 48 5.22 11.20 6.23
C GLN A 48 4.53 12.40 6.89
N ILE A 49 4.18 12.29 8.16
CA ILE A 49 3.39 13.29 8.89
C ILE A 49 4.20 13.73 10.10
N PHE A 50 4.57 14.99 10.16
CA PHE A 50 5.35 15.52 11.27
C PHE A 50 4.46 16.41 12.15
N PHE A 51 4.25 15.95 13.38
CA PHE A 51 3.59 16.70 14.46
C PHE A 51 4.62 17.49 15.23
N GLU A 52 4.76 18.77 14.91
CA GLU A 52 5.76 19.64 15.52
C GLU A 52 5.54 19.78 17.03
N SER A 53 4.29 19.90 17.47
CA SER A 53 3.91 20.11 18.87
C SER A 53 4.38 19.01 19.83
N ILE A 54 4.53 17.79 19.34
CA ILE A 54 4.95 16.61 20.14
C ILE A 54 6.27 15.99 19.61
N ASN A 55 6.96 16.67 18.69
CA ASN A 55 8.20 16.23 18.07
C ASN A 55 8.14 14.77 17.56
N THR A 56 7.02 14.41 16.90
CA THR A 56 6.75 13.05 16.46
C THR A 56 6.55 12.99 14.95
N LEU A 57 7.29 12.11 14.30
CA LEU A 57 7.15 11.79 12.88
C LEU A 57 6.45 10.45 12.72
N PHE A 58 5.34 10.44 12.00
CA PHE A 58 4.66 9.23 11.56
C PHE A 58 5.14 8.86 10.16
N LEU A 59 5.54 7.61 10.00
CA LEU A 59 5.85 6.97 8.72
C LEU A 59 4.79 5.90 8.50
N LEU A 60 3.81 6.19 7.66
CA LEU A 60 2.70 5.29 7.41
C LEU A 60 2.77 4.75 5.98
N ASP A 61 2.54 3.46 5.85
CA ASP A 61 2.38 2.77 4.57
C ASP A 61 0.90 2.39 4.41
N VAL A 62 0.41 2.33 3.18
CA VAL A 62 -0.99 1.99 2.88
C VAL A 62 -1.01 0.69 2.10
N LYS A 63 -1.78 -0.28 2.56
CA LYS A 63 -1.86 -1.61 1.93
C LYS A 63 -3.30 -2.03 1.66
N CYS A 64 -3.48 -2.69 0.50
CA CYS A 64 -4.75 -3.27 0.08
C CYS A 64 -4.59 -4.77 -0.21
N PRO A 65 -4.25 -5.60 0.79
CA PRO A 65 -4.11 -7.03 0.58
C PRO A 65 -5.47 -7.69 0.33
N TYR A 66 -5.44 -8.93 -0.15
CA TYR A 66 -6.63 -9.77 -0.17
C TYR A 66 -7.07 -10.09 1.27
N ASP A 67 -8.37 -10.11 1.52
CA ASP A 67 -9.01 -10.00 2.84
C ASP A 67 -8.73 -11.07 3.92
N PRO A 68 -8.23 -12.30 3.68
CA PRO A 68 -7.95 -13.21 4.79
C PRO A 68 -7.07 -12.57 5.86
N MET A 69 -7.43 -12.75 7.14
CA MET A 69 -6.79 -12.09 8.29
C MET A 69 -5.27 -12.25 8.28
N HIS A 70 -4.75 -13.43 7.95
CA HIS A 70 -3.32 -13.69 7.89
C HIS A 70 -2.59 -12.83 6.84
N ASN A 71 -3.27 -12.40 5.79
CA ASN A 71 -2.69 -11.48 4.78
C ASN A 71 -2.58 -10.07 5.34
N LEU A 72 -3.54 -9.63 6.16
CA LEU A 72 -3.51 -8.31 6.81
C LEU A 72 -2.33 -8.24 7.78
N GLU A 73 -2.17 -9.26 8.64
CA GLU A 73 -1.04 -9.34 9.57
C GLU A 73 0.31 -9.47 8.86
N ASN A 74 0.38 -10.21 7.75
CA ASN A 74 1.60 -10.32 6.97
C ASN A 74 1.98 -9.01 6.29
N ALA A 75 0.99 -8.25 5.79
CA ALA A 75 1.21 -6.94 5.18
C ALA A 75 1.83 -5.96 6.18
N ASP A 76 1.32 -5.92 7.41
CA ASP A 76 1.87 -5.11 8.48
C ASP A 76 3.31 -5.49 8.82
N ARG A 77 3.56 -6.78 9.06
CA ARG A 77 4.90 -7.28 9.39
C ARG A 77 5.93 -7.00 8.30
N LYS A 78 5.56 -7.12 7.02
CA LYS A 78 6.43 -6.77 5.88
C LYS A 78 6.77 -5.29 5.90
N ASN A 79 5.80 -4.44 6.19
CA ASN A 79 6.02 -3.00 6.28
C ASN A 79 6.99 -2.61 7.39
N VAL A 80 6.79 -3.15 8.59
CA VAL A 80 7.70 -2.93 9.71
C VAL A 80 9.14 -3.31 9.33
N ASN A 81 9.33 -4.50 8.76
CA ASN A 81 10.67 -4.95 8.34
C ASN A 81 11.29 -4.04 7.27
N LYS A 82 10.49 -3.54 6.33
CA LYS A 82 10.94 -2.65 5.25
C LYS A 82 11.46 -1.32 5.76
N TYR A 83 10.75 -0.71 6.71
CA TYR A 83 11.02 0.67 7.14
C TYR A 83 11.71 0.79 8.50
N PHE A 84 11.86 -0.27 9.26
CA PHE A 84 12.54 -0.25 10.55
C PHE A 84 13.95 0.34 10.51
N PRO A 85 14.83 0.01 9.54
CA PRO A 85 16.14 0.63 9.41
C PRO A 85 16.05 2.14 9.18
N LEU A 86 15.10 2.58 8.35
CA LEU A 86 14.87 4.01 8.10
C LEU A 86 14.42 4.74 9.36
N MET A 87 13.50 4.12 10.12
CA MET A 87 13.04 4.66 11.40
C MET A 87 14.22 4.89 12.37
N LEU A 88 15.11 3.92 12.51
CA LEU A 88 16.29 4.03 13.37
C LEU A 88 17.20 5.17 12.91
N GLN A 89 17.48 5.26 11.61
CA GLN A 89 18.31 6.32 11.05
C GLN A 89 17.73 7.72 11.34
N ILE A 90 16.42 7.90 11.21
CA ILE A 90 15.76 9.18 11.49
C ILE A 90 15.87 9.52 12.99
N LYS A 91 15.64 8.54 13.87
CA LYS A 91 15.80 8.73 15.32
C LYS A 91 17.19 9.19 15.69
N ASP A 92 18.21 8.57 15.11
CA ASP A 92 19.61 8.88 15.41
C ASP A 92 20.03 10.26 14.87
N VAL A 93 19.60 10.62 13.68
CA VAL A 93 20.02 11.87 13.01
C VAL A 93 19.20 13.07 13.47
N CYS A 94 17.88 12.92 13.58
CA CYS A 94 16.97 14.05 13.84
C CYS A 94 16.51 14.14 15.29
N GLY A 95 16.68 13.08 16.08
CA GLY A 95 16.19 13.04 17.48
C GLY A 95 14.67 13.03 17.61
N TYR A 96 13.93 12.71 16.53
CA TYR A 96 12.49 12.65 16.56
C TYR A 96 11.97 11.37 17.21
N LYS A 97 10.82 11.44 17.88
CA LYS A 97 10.02 10.23 18.10
C LYS A 97 9.46 9.81 16.76
N VAL A 98 9.75 8.58 16.32
CA VAL A 98 9.24 8.04 15.06
C VAL A 98 8.26 6.92 15.35
N VAL A 99 7.07 7.03 14.77
CA VAL A 99 6.02 6.00 14.75
C VAL A 99 5.97 5.41 13.36
N LEU A 100 6.18 4.11 13.26
CA LEU A 100 6.08 3.36 12.02
C LEU A 100 4.85 2.48 12.09
N ASP A 101 3.93 2.63 11.15
CA ASP A 101 2.68 1.86 11.16
C ASP A 101 2.13 1.65 9.74
N THR A 102 1.11 0.78 9.62
CA THR A 102 0.51 0.41 8.35
C THR A 102 -1.00 0.56 8.39
N ILE A 103 -1.54 1.33 7.46
CA ILE A 103 -2.98 1.44 7.23
C ILE A 103 -3.39 0.32 6.27
N ILE A 104 -4.25 -0.59 6.73
CA ILE A 104 -4.64 -1.76 5.95
C ILE A 104 -6.15 -1.79 5.73
N VAL A 105 -6.54 -1.85 4.46
CA VAL A 105 -7.93 -2.06 4.06
C VAL A 105 -7.96 -3.17 3.02
N GLY A 106 -8.60 -4.28 3.34
CA GLY A 106 -8.67 -5.42 2.44
C GLY A 106 -9.33 -5.12 1.11
N ALA A 107 -8.98 -5.85 0.09
CA ALA A 107 -9.47 -5.65 -1.28
C ALA A 107 -11.00 -5.78 -1.40
N LEU A 108 -11.63 -6.58 -0.55
CA LEU A 108 -13.08 -6.76 -0.47
C LEU A 108 -13.75 -5.93 0.62
N GLY A 109 -13.00 -5.01 1.26
CA GLY A 109 -13.51 -4.06 2.23
C GLY A 109 -13.29 -4.44 3.70
N ALA A 110 -12.43 -5.42 4.01
CA ALA A 110 -12.07 -5.70 5.39
C ALA A 110 -11.32 -4.50 5.98
N TRP A 111 -11.87 -3.92 7.04
CA TRP A 111 -11.22 -2.85 7.80
C TRP A 111 -10.40 -3.47 8.92
N TRP A 112 -9.07 -3.26 8.91
CA TRP A 112 -8.21 -3.76 9.96
C TRP A 112 -8.38 -2.94 11.24
N THR A 113 -8.68 -3.62 12.34
CA THR A 113 -9.01 -2.95 13.61
C THR A 113 -7.88 -2.08 14.15
N HIS A 114 -6.62 -2.41 13.83
CA HIS A 114 -5.46 -1.61 14.22
C HIS A 114 -5.46 -0.19 13.61
N ASN A 115 -6.12 0.01 12.46
CA ASN A 115 -6.28 1.34 11.88
C ASN A 115 -6.95 2.33 12.84
N GLU A 116 -7.79 1.83 13.78
CA GLU A 116 -8.44 2.67 14.79
C GLU A 116 -7.41 3.34 15.71
N ASN A 117 -6.37 2.60 16.09
CA ASN A 117 -5.29 3.12 16.94
C ASN A 117 -4.49 4.19 16.18
N ILE A 118 -4.19 3.94 14.91
CA ILE A 118 -3.47 4.90 14.05
C ILE A 118 -4.28 6.21 13.96
N LEU A 119 -5.59 6.12 13.77
CA LEU A 119 -6.46 7.31 13.70
C LEU A 119 -6.54 8.05 15.03
N ASP A 120 -6.47 7.34 16.17
CA ASP A 120 -6.36 7.97 17.49
C ASP A 120 -5.04 8.74 17.64
N ASP A 121 -3.94 8.10 17.30
CA ASP A 121 -2.61 8.69 17.35
C ASP A 121 -2.46 9.92 16.44
N LEU A 122 -3.18 9.94 15.32
CA LEU A 122 -3.27 11.06 14.39
C LEU A 122 -4.32 12.12 14.81
N THR A 123 -4.92 12.01 16.00
CA THR A 123 -5.98 12.90 16.52
C THR A 123 -7.26 12.94 15.65
N LEU A 124 -7.49 11.88 14.88
CA LEU A 124 -8.65 11.72 13.98
C LEU A 124 -9.77 10.85 14.55
N SER A 125 -9.80 10.62 15.87
CA SER A 125 -10.78 9.76 16.56
C SER A 125 -12.23 10.08 16.20
N PHE A 126 -12.55 11.36 16.07
CA PHE A 126 -13.89 11.83 15.70
C PHE A 126 -14.28 11.59 14.23
N ARG A 127 -13.30 11.25 13.38
CA ARG A 127 -13.47 10.96 11.96
C ARG A 127 -13.41 9.47 11.60
N LYS A 128 -13.06 8.58 12.53
CA LYS A 128 -12.83 7.16 12.30
C LYS A 128 -13.86 6.50 11.39
N LYS A 129 -15.15 6.64 11.77
CA LYS A 129 -16.24 6.03 11.00
C LYS A 129 -16.35 6.58 9.56
N ALA A 130 -16.15 7.88 9.39
CA ALA A 130 -16.20 8.50 8.06
C ALA A 130 -15.04 8.05 7.18
N ILE A 131 -13.82 8.01 7.73
CA ILE A 131 -12.62 7.56 7.04
C ILE A 131 -12.74 6.07 6.69
N ALA A 132 -13.11 5.21 7.65
CA ALA A 132 -13.29 3.80 7.42
C ALA A 132 -14.32 3.53 6.31
N ASN A 133 -15.48 4.18 6.35
CA ASN A 133 -16.50 4.02 5.31
C ASN A 133 -16.00 4.47 3.95
N ALA A 134 -15.32 5.62 3.86
CA ALA A 134 -14.78 6.13 2.59
C ALA A 134 -13.74 5.17 1.99
N CYS A 135 -12.83 4.65 2.82
CA CYS A 135 -11.80 3.70 2.37
C CYS A 135 -12.39 2.37 1.92
N VAL A 136 -13.29 1.79 2.72
CA VAL A 136 -13.98 0.53 2.40
C VAL A 136 -14.79 0.66 1.11
N GLU A 137 -15.60 1.72 0.99
CA GLU A 137 -16.39 1.97 -0.22
C GLU A 137 -15.49 2.15 -1.45
N SER A 138 -14.40 2.91 -1.32
CA SER A 138 -13.44 3.10 -2.39
C SER A 138 -12.81 1.78 -2.83
N ASN A 139 -12.35 0.95 -1.88
CA ASN A 139 -11.74 -0.34 -2.16
C ASN A 139 -12.70 -1.30 -2.88
N ILE A 140 -13.92 -1.44 -2.40
CA ILE A 140 -14.94 -2.28 -3.02
C ILE A 140 -15.21 -1.79 -4.45
N ARG A 141 -15.40 -0.49 -4.64
CA ARG A 141 -15.66 0.11 -5.96
C ARG A 141 -14.56 -0.20 -6.97
N TRP A 142 -13.29 -0.07 -6.56
CA TRP A 142 -12.17 -0.36 -7.42
C TRP A 142 -12.01 -1.86 -7.69
N SER A 143 -12.29 -2.71 -6.71
CA SER A 143 -12.29 -4.16 -6.89
C SER A 143 -13.39 -4.63 -7.85
N CYS A 144 -14.57 -4.04 -7.78
CA CYS A 144 -15.62 -4.31 -8.76
C CYS A 144 -15.20 -3.91 -10.18
N ARG A 145 -14.65 -2.72 -10.36
CA ARG A 145 -14.15 -2.27 -11.67
C ARG A 145 -13.04 -3.16 -12.22
N GLN A 146 -12.14 -3.61 -11.35
CA GLN A 146 -11.10 -4.56 -11.74
C GLN A 146 -11.70 -5.89 -12.20
N TRP A 147 -12.69 -6.40 -11.49
CA TRP A 147 -13.41 -7.61 -11.84
C TRP A 147 -14.16 -7.47 -13.17
N GLU A 148 -14.86 -6.35 -13.38
CA GLU A 148 -15.56 -6.05 -14.64
C GLU A 148 -14.58 -6.01 -15.81
N ALA A 149 -13.44 -5.35 -15.67
CA ALA A 149 -12.40 -5.31 -16.69
C ALA A 149 -11.82 -6.71 -16.98
N PHE A 150 -11.66 -7.55 -15.96
CA PHE A 150 -11.21 -8.93 -16.13
C PHE A 150 -12.23 -9.79 -16.91
N GLN A 151 -13.51 -9.48 -16.80
CA GLN A 151 -14.60 -10.16 -17.53
C GLN A 151 -14.73 -9.71 -18.99
N ASP A 152 -14.15 -8.58 -19.41
CA ASP A 152 -14.25 -8.07 -20.78
C ASP A 152 -13.47 -8.99 -21.75
N PRO A 153 -14.11 -9.62 -22.74
CA PRO A 153 -13.45 -10.51 -23.68
C PRO A 153 -12.32 -9.86 -24.48
N ARG A 154 -12.34 -8.53 -24.63
CA ARG A 154 -11.30 -7.75 -25.33
C ARG A 154 -10.02 -7.69 -24.54
N GLU A 155 -10.10 -7.58 -23.23
CA GLU A 155 -8.94 -7.58 -22.32
C GLU A 155 -8.35 -9.00 -22.21
N GLN A 156 -9.16 -10.05 -22.23
CA GLN A 156 -8.70 -11.44 -22.18
C GLN A 156 -7.86 -11.84 -23.39
N ASN A 157 -8.12 -11.26 -24.57
CA ASN A 157 -7.35 -11.56 -25.77
C ASN A 157 -5.95 -10.94 -25.78
N THR A 158 -5.70 -9.87 -25.06
CA THR A 158 -4.36 -9.28 -24.94
C THR A 158 -3.41 -10.17 -24.14
N HIS A 159 -3.90 -10.88 -23.14
CA HIS A 159 -3.10 -11.83 -22.34
C HIS A 159 -2.82 -13.15 -23.07
N ARG A 160 -3.73 -13.61 -23.96
CA ARG A 160 -3.50 -14.84 -24.73
C ARG A 160 -2.42 -14.73 -25.79
N HIS A 161 -2.10 -13.54 -26.27
CA HIS A 161 -1.05 -13.32 -27.27
C HIS A 161 0.35 -13.24 -26.70
N GLU A 162 0.52 -13.01 -25.41
CA GLU A 162 1.84 -12.99 -24.76
C GLU A 162 2.31 -14.40 -24.35
N ASP A 163 1.37 -15.32 -24.03
CA ASP A 163 1.68 -16.70 -23.61
C ASP A 163 1.96 -17.68 -24.75
N VAL A 164 1.75 -17.31 -26.01
CA VAL A 164 1.98 -18.20 -27.16
C VAL A 164 3.34 -17.95 -27.81
N ARG A 165 4.43 -17.87 -27.02
CA ARG A 165 5.74 -18.27 -27.51
C ARG A 165 5.98 -19.71 -27.11
N HIS A 166 5.47 -20.59 -27.94
CA HIS A 166 5.52 -22.03 -27.84
C HIS A 166 6.94 -22.56 -27.56
N ASP A 167 7.06 -23.28 -26.46
CA ASP A 167 7.97 -24.42 -26.36
C ASP A 167 7.18 -25.68 -26.78
N PRO A 168 7.49 -26.33 -27.90
CA PRO A 168 6.75 -27.49 -28.37
C PRO A 168 6.99 -28.77 -27.55
N ASN A 169 7.78 -28.71 -26.47
CA ASN A 169 8.12 -29.85 -25.60
C ASN A 169 7.59 -29.75 -24.16
N ALA A 170 6.76 -28.75 -23.82
CA ALA A 170 6.16 -28.67 -22.49
C ALA A 170 4.98 -29.64 -22.38
N GLY A 171 5.25 -30.82 -21.84
CA GLY A 171 4.22 -31.82 -21.50
C GLY A 171 3.19 -31.25 -20.54
N PHE A 172 1.94 -31.60 -20.80
CA PHE A 172 0.72 -31.24 -20.07
C PHE A 172 0.89 -31.43 -18.55
N LYS A 173 1.09 -30.36 -17.78
CA LYS A 173 0.88 -30.36 -16.35
C LYS A 173 -0.52 -29.84 -16.06
N VAL A 174 -1.36 -30.70 -15.47
CA VAL A 174 -2.66 -30.34 -14.97
C VAL A 174 -2.52 -29.24 -13.92
N LEU A 175 -3.02 -28.05 -14.22
CA LEU A 175 -3.10 -26.93 -13.28
C LEU A 175 -4.18 -27.25 -12.25
N GLN A 176 -3.78 -27.71 -11.07
CA GLN A 176 -4.58 -27.76 -9.85
C GLN A 176 -4.03 -26.73 -8.85
N GLU A 177 -3.99 -25.46 -9.23
CA GLU A 177 -3.87 -24.39 -8.22
C GLU A 177 -4.42 -23.12 -8.87
N GLY A 178 -5.39 -22.49 -8.18
CA GLY A 178 -5.94 -21.20 -8.59
C GLY A 178 -4.87 -20.10 -8.56
N PRO A 179 -5.13 -18.95 -9.17
CA PRO A 179 -4.14 -17.89 -9.25
C PRO A 179 -3.71 -17.47 -7.85
N ILE A 180 -2.46 -17.74 -7.52
CA ILE A 180 -1.80 -17.12 -6.39
C ILE A 180 -1.65 -15.65 -6.76
N PHE A 181 -2.47 -14.79 -6.15
CA PHE A 181 -2.28 -13.36 -6.26
C PHE A 181 -1.05 -13.00 -5.41
N ASP A 182 0.12 -12.98 -6.05
CA ASP A 182 1.29 -12.38 -5.44
C ASP A 182 0.98 -10.91 -5.14
N GLU A 183 1.23 -10.53 -3.90
CA GLU A 183 1.12 -9.15 -3.45
C GLU A 183 1.94 -8.27 -4.40
N CYS A 184 1.30 -7.22 -4.96
CA CYS A 184 2.01 -6.17 -5.66
C CYS A 184 2.94 -5.48 -4.67
N ASP A 185 4.18 -5.93 -4.58
CA ASP A 185 5.25 -5.11 -4.04
C ASP A 185 5.46 -3.96 -5.01
N SER A 186 5.09 -2.76 -4.58
CA SER A 186 5.34 -1.53 -5.33
C SER A 186 6.83 -1.28 -5.59
N ASP A 187 7.70 -2.11 -5.02
CA ASP A 187 9.16 -2.04 -5.15
C ASP A 187 9.72 -2.76 -6.39
N SER A 188 8.92 -3.56 -7.14
CA SER A 188 9.42 -4.34 -8.26
C SER A 188 9.60 -3.59 -9.59
N VAL A 189 9.37 -2.27 -9.62
CA VAL A 189 9.43 -1.48 -10.87
C VAL A 189 10.77 -0.76 -11.05
N PHE A 190 11.66 -0.75 -10.05
CA PHE A 190 12.96 -0.09 -10.20
C PHE A 190 14.10 -1.07 -9.96
N GLY A 191 14.86 -1.28 -11.05
CA GLY A 191 15.95 -2.21 -11.21
C GLY A 191 16.96 -2.22 -10.06
N GLU A 192 17.41 -3.44 -9.76
CA GLU A 192 18.61 -3.70 -9.00
C GLU A 192 19.81 -3.14 -9.77
N ASP A 193 20.30 -1.99 -9.33
CA ASP A 193 21.65 -1.56 -9.71
C ASP A 193 22.64 -2.22 -8.74
N HIS A 194 23.23 -3.33 -9.18
CA HIS A 194 24.38 -3.92 -8.55
C HIS A 194 25.58 -3.00 -8.76
N GLY A 195 25.84 -2.12 -7.83
CA GLY A 195 27.04 -1.31 -7.70
C GLY A 195 27.82 -1.72 -6.46
N LEU A 196 28.86 -2.54 -6.65
CA LEU A 196 29.99 -2.77 -5.75
C LEU A 196 30.50 -1.45 -5.14
N TRP A 197 30.59 -1.41 -3.82
CA TRP A 197 31.74 -0.99 -2.96
C TRP A 197 31.31 -1.05 -1.52
#